data_b397d17f531e4be7681109270361ecc7
#
_entry.id   b397d17f531e4be7681109270361ecc7
#
_cell.length_a   1.000
_cell.length_b   1.000
_cell.length_c   1.000
_cell.angle_alpha   90.00
_cell.angle_beta   90.00
_cell.angle_gamma   90.00
#
_symmetry.space_group_name_H-M   'P 1'
#
loop_
_entity.id
_entity.type
_entity.pdbx_description
1 polymer ?
#
loop_
_entity_poly.entity_id
_entity_poly.type
_entity_poly.pdbx_seq_one_letter_code
_entity_poly.pdbx_strand_id
1 'polypeptide(L)'
;MTLSTILIGILPSVFFGVATTLMGKTGGSDRQRVMGAVLGGLLMAAVATPFLHPAWTPLNLGVSFLTGLLLGVGVCDQLRSYSVLGMSRTMPLSTGGQLVLMSLAGIAIFGEWLHGGALPYGLAAIAVLIVGIWFLSRSESGSDAASLDWKRGAFLLTTSTLGLVAFPLIIKFFEIQPAEFLLPQAV
;
A
#
# COMPACT_ATOMS: atom_id res chain seq x y z
N MET A 1 6.54 16.20 19.16
CA MET A 1 5.34 15.47 18.70
C MET A 1 4.39 15.35 19.87
N THR A 2 3.13 15.76 19.72
CA THR A 2 2.13 15.62 20.78
C THR A 2 1.55 14.20 20.75
N LEU A 3 1.12 13.69 21.92
CA LEU A 3 0.49 12.37 22.04
C LEU A 3 -0.70 12.19 21.06
N SER A 4 -1.47 13.26 20.86
CA SER A 4 -2.58 13.29 19.91
C SER A 4 -2.12 13.04 18.45
N THR A 5 -1.01 13.60 18.03
CA THR A 5 -0.44 13.39 16.68
C THR A 5 -0.05 11.93 16.47
N ILE A 6 0.52 11.29 17.50
CA ILE A 6 0.91 9.86 17.45
C ILE A 6 -0.35 8.98 17.38
N LEU A 7 -1.36 9.26 18.21
CA LEU A 7 -2.61 8.50 18.22
C LEU A 7 -3.35 8.60 16.88
N ILE A 8 -3.44 9.80 16.30
CA ILE A 8 -4.06 10.00 14.97
C ILE A 8 -3.27 9.24 13.90
N GLY A 9 -1.92 9.23 13.96
CA GLY A 9 -1.08 8.51 13.01
C GLY A 9 -1.21 6.99 13.08
N ILE A 10 -1.53 6.41 14.25
CA ILE A 10 -1.74 4.97 14.42
C ILE A 10 -3.14 4.52 13.98
N LEU A 11 -4.12 5.42 14.02
CA LEU A 11 -5.53 5.11 13.73
C LEU A 11 -5.75 4.38 12.39
N PRO A 12 -5.16 4.83 11.25
CA PRO A 12 -5.29 4.13 9.97
C PRO A 12 -4.79 2.69 10.02
N SER A 13 -3.69 2.42 10.74
CA SER A 13 -3.11 1.07 10.86
C SER A 13 -4.04 0.14 11.66
N VAL A 14 -4.69 0.66 12.71
CA VAL A 14 -5.68 -0.11 13.50
C VAL A 14 -6.90 -0.42 12.64
N PHE A 15 -7.45 0.57 11.92
CA PHE A 15 -8.59 0.34 11.03
C PHE A 15 -8.26 -0.65 9.92
N PHE A 16 -7.08 -0.55 9.32
CA PHE A 16 -6.62 -1.50 8.30
C PHE A 16 -6.50 -2.92 8.86
N GLY A 17 -5.93 -3.08 10.04
CA GLY A 17 -5.82 -4.38 10.71
C GLY A 17 -7.18 -5.00 11.05
N VAL A 18 -8.12 -4.19 11.55
CA VAL A 18 -9.50 -4.63 11.80
C VAL A 18 -10.22 -5.02 10.52
N ALA A 19 -10.13 -4.18 9.48
CA ALA A 19 -10.77 -4.44 8.19
C ALA A 19 -10.26 -5.73 7.53
N THR A 20 -8.95 -5.95 7.50
CA THR A 20 -8.35 -7.17 6.93
C THR A 20 -8.73 -8.42 7.74
N THR A 21 -8.80 -8.32 9.08
CA THR A 21 -9.24 -9.41 9.94
C THR A 21 -10.73 -9.74 9.72
N LEU A 22 -11.58 -8.74 9.59
CA LEU A 22 -12.99 -8.94 9.27
C LEU A 22 -13.17 -9.55 7.88
N MET A 23 -12.44 -9.07 6.87
CA MET A 23 -12.43 -9.68 5.54
C MET A 23 -12.01 -11.16 5.57
N GLY A 24 -11.07 -11.52 6.42
CA GLY A 24 -10.64 -12.91 6.60
C GLY A 24 -11.74 -13.81 7.20
N LYS A 25 -12.60 -13.24 8.03
CA LYS A 25 -13.72 -13.95 8.70
C LYS A 25 -15.01 -13.98 7.87
N THR A 26 -15.22 -13.05 6.95
CA THR A 26 -16.36 -13.05 6.05
C THR A 26 -16.23 -14.19 5.05
N GLY A 27 -17.28 -15.02 4.93
CA GLY A 27 -17.35 -16.07 3.91
C GLY A 27 -17.32 -15.49 2.50
N GLY A 28 -17.24 -16.36 1.50
CA GLY A 28 -17.23 -15.99 0.08
C GLY A 28 -15.87 -16.20 -0.60
N SER A 29 -15.87 -16.10 -1.93
CA SER A 29 -14.66 -16.22 -2.75
C SER A 29 -13.80 -14.96 -2.63
N ASP A 30 -12.50 -15.07 -2.90
CA ASP A 30 -11.57 -13.93 -2.89
C ASP A 30 -12.04 -12.80 -3.82
N ARG A 31 -12.64 -13.15 -4.97
CA ARG A 31 -13.23 -12.19 -5.90
C ARG A 31 -14.36 -11.38 -5.26
N GLN A 32 -15.25 -12.02 -4.48
CA GLN A 32 -16.34 -11.34 -3.78
C GLN A 32 -15.84 -10.42 -2.69
N ARG A 33 -14.79 -10.82 -1.95
CA ARG A 33 -14.15 -9.99 -0.92
C ARG A 33 -13.52 -8.73 -1.54
N VAL A 34 -12.80 -8.90 -2.66
CA VAL A 34 -12.19 -7.77 -3.38
C VAL A 34 -13.26 -6.82 -3.91
N MET A 35 -14.30 -7.35 -4.58
CA MET A 35 -15.41 -6.52 -5.08
C MET A 35 -16.12 -5.78 -3.93
N GLY A 36 -16.33 -6.45 -2.80
CA GLY A 36 -16.92 -5.83 -1.61
C GLY A 36 -16.06 -4.68 -1.06
N ALA A 37 -14.73 -4.86 -1.01
CA ALA A 37 -13.81 -3.83 -0.57
C ALA A 37 -13.80 -2.62 -1.53
N VAL A 38 -13.76 -2.86 -2.84
CA VAL A 38 -13.78 -1.80 -3.86
C VAL A 38 -15.10 -1.03 -3.83
N LEU A 39 -16.24 -1.73 -3.81
CA LEU A 39 -17.55 -1.10 -3.72
C LEU A 39 -17.73 -0.33 -2.39
N GLY A 40 -17.26 -0.89 -1.28
CA GLY A 40 -17.26 -0.23 0.02
C GLY A 40 -16.42 1.05 0.01
N GLY A 41 -15.23 1.01 -0.59
CA GLY A 41 -14.37 2.17 -0.80
C GLY A 41 -15.04 3.24 -1.66
N LEU A 42 -15.64 2.86 -2.77
CA LEU A 42 -16.38 3.76 -3.66
C LEU A 42 -17.58 4.41 -2.96
N LEU A 43 -18.39 3.63 -2.25
CA LEU A 43 -19.51 4.16 -1.48
C LEU A 43 -19.04 5.13 -0.40
N MET A 44 -18.00 4.79 0.34
CA MET A 44 -17.41 5.67 1.35
C MET A 44 -16.91 6.99 0.74
N ALA A 45 -16.20 6.90 -0.39
CA ALA A 45 -15.72 8.06 -1.13
C ALA A 45 -16.89 8.94 -1.62
N ALA A 46 -17.93 8.33 -2.19
CA ALA A 46 -19.12 9.05 -2.67
C ALA A 46 -19.86 9.77 -1.53
N VAL A 47 -19.98 9.12 -0.36
CA VAL A 47 -20.62 9.72 0.82
C VAL A 47 -19.76 10.83 1.43
N ALA A 48 -18.44 10.66 1.47
CA ALA A 48 -17.53 11.63 2.08
C ALA A 48 -17.35 12.89 1.21
N THR A 49 -17.37 12.76 -0.11
CA THR A 49 -17.12 13.86 -1.06
C THR A 49 -17.95 15.12 -0.85
N PRO A 50 -19.28 15.05 -0.63
CA PRO A 50 -20.10 16.26 -0.39
C PRO A 50 -19.69 17.05 0.87
N PHE A 51 -19.12 16.38 1.86
CA PHE A 51 -18.67 17.01 3.11
C PHE A 51 -17.27 17.62 2.98
N LEU A 52 -16.47 17.12 2.04
CA LEU A 52 -15.09 17.55 1.86
C LEU A 52 -14.94 18.74 0.90
N HIS A 53 -15.98 19.06 0.11
CA HIS A 53 -16.02 20.16 -0.86
C HIS A 53 -14.76 20.25 -1.75
N PRO A 54 -14.39 19.18 -2.48
CA PRO A 54 -13.15 19.15 -3.27
C PRO A 54 -13.15 20.17 -4.39
N ALA A 55 -12.03 20.86 -4.61
CA ALA A 55 -11.82 21.76 -5.73
C ALA A 55 -11.25 20.97 -6.92
N TRP A 56 -12.11 20.30 -7.67
CA TRP A 56 -11.68 19.49 -8.80
C TRP A 56 -11.18 20.32 -9.98
N THR A 57 -9.96 20.04 -10.39
CA THR A 57 -9.40 20.52 -11.66
C THR A 57 -9.28 19.34 -12.63
N PRO A 58 -9.25 19.56 -13.96
CA PRO A 58 -9.03 18.49 -14.93
C PRO A 58 -7.74 17.70 -14.67
N LEU A 59 -6.69 18.37 -14.19
CA LEU A 59 -5.42 17.74 -13.81
C LEU A 59 -5.61 16.81 -12.62
N ASN A 60 -6.24 17.30 -11.53
CA ASN A 60 -6.46 16.50 -10.32
C ASN A 60 -7.32 15.27 -10.59
N LEU A 61 -8.36 15.42 -11.42
CA LEU A 61 -9.21 14.30 -11.85
C LEU A 61 -8.41 13.26 -12.64
N GLY A 62 -7.63 13.71 -13.64
CA GLY A 62 -6.84 12.80 -14.48
C GLY A 62 -5.75 12.05 -13.69
N VAL A 63 -5.02 12.78 -12.84
CA VAL A 63 -3.97 12.18 -12.00
C VAL A 63 -4.58 11.21 -10.98
N SER A 64 -5.69 11.58 -10.33
CA SER A 64 -6.35 10.73 -9.35
C SER A 64 -6.91 9.45 -9.97
N PHE A 65 -7.50 9.53 -11.15
CA PHE A 65 -7.95 8.35 -11.88
C PHE A 65 -6.78 7.45 -12.29
N LEU A 66 -5.68 8.02 -12.80
CA LEU A 66 -4.47 7.25 -13.12
C LEU A 66 -3.91 6.54 -11.89
N THR A 67 -3.85 7.23 -10.75
CA THR A 67 -3.38 6.63 -9.50
C THR A 67 -4.33 5.55 -8.97
N GLY A 68 -5.63 5.70 -9.22
CA GLY A 68 -6.63 4.64 -8.96
C GLY A 68 -6.38 3.38 -9.77
N LEU A 69 -6.08 3.50 -11.06
CA LEU A 69 -5.70 2.37 -11.91
C LEU A 69 -4.42 1.70 -11.43
N LEU A 70 -3.38 2.47 -11.07
CA LEU A 70 -2.13 1.92 -10.52
C LEU A 70 -2.35 1.18 -9.21
N LEU A 71 -3.16 1.74 -8.31
CA LEU A 71 -3.58 1.12 -7.06
C LEU A 71 -4.34 -0.19 -7.33
N GLY A 72 -5.30 -0.17 -8.25
CA GLY A 72 -6.09 -1.33 -8.64
C GLY A 72 -5.24 -2.48 -9.17
N VAL A 73 -4.32 -2.20 -10.11
CA VAL A 73 -3.36 -3.18 -10.62
C VAL A 73 -2.48 -3.70 -9.49
N GLY A 74 -1.93 -2.80 -8.66
CA GLY A 74 -1.08 -3.17 -7.53
C GLY A 74 -1.78 -4.12 -6.55
N VAL A 75 -3.02 -3.83 -6.18
CA VAL A 75 -3.83 -4.69 -5.28
C VAL A 75 -4.18 -6.02 -5.94
N CYS A 76 -4.57 -6.02 -7.22
CA CYS A 76 -4.87 -7.26 -7.94
C CYS A 76 -3.67 -8.20 -8.01
N ASP A 77 -2.49 -7.68 -8.32
CA ASP A 77 -1.27 -8.49 -8.39
C ASP A 77 -0.81 -8.94 -7.01
N GLN A 78 -1.02 -8.13 -5.96
CA GLN A 78 -0.78 -8.54 -4.57
C GLN A 78 -1.65 -9.74 -4.19
N LEU A 79 -2.93 -9.71 -4.50
CA LEU A 79 -3.85 -10.80 -4.22
C LEU A 79 -3.52 -12.08 -5.01
N ARG A 80 -3.13 -11.92 -6.29
CA ARG A 80 -2.65 -13.05 -7.10
C ARG A 80 -1.37 -13.67 -6.52
N SER A 81 -0.48 -12.86 -5.95
CA SER A 81 0.74 -13.36 -5.34
C SER A 81 0.47 -14.19 -4.08
N TYR A 82 -0.66 -13.96 -3.37
CA TYR A 82 -1.07 -14.80 -2.24
C TYR A 82 -1.37 -16.24 -2.66
N SER A 83 -1.94 -16.44 -3.84
CA SER A 83 -2.22 -17.79 -4.36
C SER A 83 -0.97 -18.51 -4.86
N VAL A 84 0.09 -17.78 -5.20
CA VAL A 84 1.35 -18.34 -5.74
C VAL A 84 2.39 -18.60 -4.66
N LEU A 85 2.57 -17.66 -3.73
CA LEU A 85 3.61 -17.70 -2.69
C LEU A 85 3.08 -17.97 -1.27
N GLY A 86 1.75 -17.91 -1.11
CA GLY A 86 1.12 -17.92 0.21
C GLY A 86 1.06 -16.52 0.84
N MET A 87 0.03 -16.30 1.66
CA MET A 87 -0.23 -15.00 2.29
C MET A 87 0.89 -14.59 3.26
N SER A 88 1.39 -15.53 4.04
CA SER A 88 2.38 -15.30 5.09
C SER A 88 3.75 -14.86 4.55
N ARG A 89 4.12 -15.26 3.32
CA ARG A 89 5.34 -14.79 2.66
C ARG A 89 5.10 -13.50 1.89
N THR A 90 3.97 -13.43 1.18
CA THR A 90 3.64 -12.27 0.32
C THR A 90 3.47 -10.99 1.13
N MET A 91 2.77 -11.03 2.27
CA MET A 91 2.51 -9.84 3.07
C MET A 91 3.78 -9.15 3.57
N PRO A 92 4.72 -9.82 4.25
CA PRO A 92 5.95 -9.19 4.70
C PRO A 92 6.81 -8.67 3.53
N LEU A 93 6.91 -9.44 2.44
CA LEU A 93 7.70 -9.07 1.26
C LEU A 93 7.09 -7.83 0.56
N SER A 94 5.78 -7.81 0.35
CA SER A 94 5.08 -6.68 -0.29
C SER A 94 5.13 -5.43 0.59
N THR A 95 4.71 -5.52 1.85
CA THR A 95 4.67 -4.36 2.75
C THR A 95 6.06 -3.81 3.03
N GLY A 96 7.03 -4.69 3.29
CA GLY A 96 8.40 -4.28 3.51
C GLY A 96 9.03 -3.70 2.26
N GLY A 97 8.79 -4.28 1.09
CA GLY A 97 9.22 -3.73 -0.19
C GLY A 97 8.65 -2.34 -0.46
N GLN A 98 7.36 -2.14 -0.18
CA GLN A 98 6.71 -0.82 -0.28
C GLN A 98 7.37 0.21 0.65
N LEU A 99 7.61 -0.14 1.92
CA LEU A 99 8.24 0.77 2.89
C LEU A 99 9.66 1.16 2.45
N VAL A 100 10.45 0.19 2.00
CA VAL A 100 11.82 0.45 1.50
C VAL A 100 11.78 1.36 0.28
N LEU A 101 10.96 1.03 -0.74
CA LEU A 101 10.89 1.82 -1.97
C LEU A 101 10.32 3.22 -1.73
N MET A 102 9.29 3.36 -0.89
CA MET A 102 8.74 4.67 -0.54
C MET A 102 9.79 5.54 0.18
N SER A 103 10.53 4.96 1.12
CA SER A 103 11.59 5.69 1.83
C SER A 103 12.70 6.13 0.87
N LEU A 104 13.16 5.24 0.00
CA LEU A 104 14.18 5.58 -1.01
C LEU A 104 13.68 6.63 -2.00
N ALA A 105 12.44 6.53 -2.46
CA ALA A 105 11.83 7.53 -3.33
C ALA A 105 11.63 8.87 -2.61
N GLY A 106 11.26 8.85 -1.32
CA GLY A 106 11.19 10.04 -0.47
C GLY A 106 12.51 10.79 -0.39
N ILE A 107 13.60 10.05 -0.21
CA ILE A 107 14.95 10.65 -0.21
C ILE A 107 15.33 11.17 -1.60
N ALA A 108 15.14 10.36 -2.64
CA ALA A 108 15.65 10.66 -3.98
C ALA A 108 14.86 11.76 -4.70
N ILE A 109 13.53 11.76 -4.56
CA ILE A 109 12.62 12.67 -5.29
C ILE A 109 12.33 13.92 -4.47
N PHE A 110 12.06 13.76 -3.16
CA PHE A 110 11.62 14.86 -2.30
C PHE A 110 12.73 15.41 -1.39
N GLY A 111 13.92 14.80 -1.40
CA GLY A 111 15.04 15.23 -0.55
C GLY A 111 14.77 15.01 0.95
N GLU A 112 13.84 14.09 1.29
CA GLU A 112 13.54 13.78 2.68
C GLU A 112 14.79 13.27 3.40
N TRP A 113 14.93 13.60 4.69
CA TRP A 113 16.05 13.22 5.54
C TRP A 113 17.41 13.85 5.20
N LEU A 114 17.56 14.54 4.05
CA LEU A 114 18.83 15.21 3.70
C LEU A 114 19.13 16.40 4.61
N HIS A 115 18.08 16.99 5.19
CA HIS A 115 18.19 18.10 6.11
C HIS A 115 18.02 17.62 7.57
N GLY A 116 18.79 18.19 8.50
CA GLY A 116 18.64 17.90 9.93
C GLY A 116 19.29 16.62 10.45
N GLY A 117 20.16 15.96 9.65
CA GLY A 117 20.92 14.79 10.12
C GLY A 117 20.09 13.51 10.32
N ALA A 118 18.87 13.45 9.77
CA ALA A 118 18.00 12.29 9.87
C ALA A 118 18.39 11.11 8.96
N LEU A 119 19.20 11.36 7.93
CA LEU A 119 19.59 10.37 6.92
C LEU A 119 20.22 9.10 7.52
N PRO A 120 21.21 9.13 8.43
CA PRO A 120 21.79 7.91 8.96
C PRO A 120 20.81 7.07 9.76
N TYR A 121 19.91 7.71 10.49
CA TYR A 121 18.86 7.00 11.25
C TYR A 121 17.82 6.35 10.32
N GLY A 122 17.45 7.05 9.26
CA GLY A 122 16.52 6.52 8.23
C GLY A 122 17.13 5.34 7.48
N LEU A 123 18.41 5.42 7.07
CA LEU A 123 19.12 4.31 6.43
C LEU A 123 19.28 3.12 7.37
N ALA A 124 19.58 3.35 8.66
CA ALA A 124 19.62 2.29 9.65
C ALA A 124 18.24 1.61 9.82
N ALA A 125 17.16 2.38 9.84
CA ALA A 125 15.79 1.82 9.89
C ALA A 125 15.46 0.97 8.66
N ILE A 126 15.84 1.41 7.45
CA ILE A 126 15.68 0.62 6.21
C ILE A 126 16.48 -0.69 6.31
N ALA A 127 17.72 -0.65 6.80
CA ALA A 127 18.54 -1.84 6.97
C ALA A 127 17.90 -2.84 7.94
N VAL A 128 17.38 -2.38 9.06
CA VAL A 128 16.64 -3.22 10.02
C VAL A 128 15.39 -3.83 9.39
N LEU A 129 14.63 -3.03 8.61
CA LEU A 129 13.47 -3.52 7.85
C LEU A 129 13.85 -4.65 6.88
N ILE A 130 14.91 -4.48 6.08
CA ILE A 130 15.38 -5.50 5.13
C ILE A 130 15.78 -6.78 5.87
N VAL A 131 16.49 -6.66 6.99
CA VAL A 131 16.87 -7.82 7.82
C VAL A 131 15.62 -8.51 8.38
N GLY A 132 14.64 -7.75 8.87
CA GLY A 132 13.37 -8.28 9.37
C GLY A 132 12.59 -9.04 8.30
N ILE A 133 12.47 -8.48 7.09
CA ILE A 133 11.83 -9.14 5.95
C ILE A 133 12.55 -10.45 5.58
N TRP A 134 13.89 -10.43 5.60
CA TRP A 134 14.69 -11.60 5.30
C TRP A 134 14.47 -12.74 6.31
N PHE A 135 14.40 -12.43 7.61
CA PHE A 135 14.07 -13.43 8.64
C PHE A 135 12.65 -13.99 8.47
N LEU A 136 11.66 -13.12 8.26
CA LEU A 136 10.26 -13.53 8.04
C LEU A 136 10.13 -14.44 6.81
N SER A 137 10.84 -14.11 5.73
CA SER A 137 10.81 -14.90 4.50
C SER A 137 11.42 -16.30 4.65
N ARG A 138 12.32 -16.49 5.60
CA ARG A 138 12.96 -17.79 5.89
C ARG A 138 12.20 -18.64 6.90
N SER A 139 11.46 -18.03 7.80
CA SER A 139 10.81 -18.72 8.92
C SER A 139 9.78 -19.78 8.50
N GLU A 140 9.30 -19.74 7.26
CA GLU A 140 8.30 -20.66 6.72
C GLU A 140 8.84 -21.67 5.70
N SER A 141 10.11 -22.01 5.77
CA SER A 141 10.72 -23.06 4.95
C SER A 141 10.27 -24.46 5.39
N GLY A 142 8.93 -24.70 5.36
CA GLY A 142 8.34 -26.03 5.52
C GLY A 142 8.29 -26.78 4.18
N SER A 143 7.84 -28.02 4.21
CA SER A 143 7.79 -29.00 3.12
C SER A 143 7.15 -28.55 1.79
N ASP A 144 6.41 -27.44 1.78
CA ASP A 144 5.71 -26.92 0.60
C ASP A 144 6.55 -25.95 -0.26
N ALA A 145 7.79 -25.64 0.17
CA ALA A 145 8.63 -24.67 -0.52
C ALA A 145 9.08 -25.11 -1.94
N ALA A 146 9.08 -26.42 -2.19
CA ALA A 146 9.57 -27.00 -3.46
C ALA A 146 8.58 -26.84 -4.64
N SER A 147 7.31 -26.53 -4.40
CA SER A 147 6.27 -26.39 -5.44
C SER A 147 5.93 -24.95 -5.80
N LEU A 148 6.59 -23.96 -5.19
CA LEU A 148 6.25 -22.56 -5.36
C LEU A 148 6.87 -21.99 -6.67
N ASP A 149 6.06 -21.36 -7.48
CA ASP A 149 6.52 -20.62 -8.67
C ASP A 149 7.08 -19.25 -8.25
N TRP A 150 8.31 -19.26 -7.75
CA TRP A 150 9.02 -18.06 -7.32
C TRP A 150 9.19 -17.01 -8.42
N LYS A 151 9.35 -17.42 -9.69
CA LYS A 151 9.49 -16.47 -10.79
C LYS A 151 8.22 -15.67 -11.00
N ARG A 152 7.09 -16.37 -11.06
CA ARG A 152 5.78 -15.75 -11.18
C ARG A 152 5.43 -14.92 -9.94
N GLY A 153 5.69 -15.45 -8.75
CA GLY A 153 5.45 -14.73 -7.50
C GLY A 153 6.28 -13.47 -7.36
N ALA A 154 7.56 -13.50 -7.70
CA ALA A 154 8.43 -12.33 -7.68
C ALA A 154 8.00 -11.27 -8.70
N PHE A 155 7.58 -11.67 -9.91
CA PHE A 155 7.03 -10.76 -10.90
C PHE A 155 5.77 -10.04 -10.37
N LEU A 156 4.79 -10.80 -9.85
CA LEU A 156 3.58 -10.24 -9.27
C LEU A 156 3.85 -9.32 -8.07
N LEU A 157 4.80 -9.69 -7.21
CA LEU A 157 5.22 -8.84 -6.09
C LEU A 157 5.87 -7.54 -6.57
N THR A 158 6.70 -7.60 -7.60
CA THR A 158 7.37 -6.41 -8.13
C THR A 158 6.34 -5.45 -8.76
N THR A 159 5.45 -5.95 -9.63
CA THR A 159 4.40 -5.12 -10.26
C THR A 159 3.44 -4.55 -9.23
N SER A 160 3.03 -5.35 -8.24
CA SER A 160 2.21 -4.91 -7.12
C SER A 160 2.90 -3.80 -6.32
N THR A 161 4.16 -4.03 -5.91
CA THR A 161 4.89 -3.05 -5.10
C THR A 161 5.10 -1.74 -5.85
N LEU A 162 5.42 -1.80 -7.15
CA LEU A 162 5.54 -0.60 -7.98
C LEU A 162 4.22 0.17 -8.08
N GLY A 163 3.09 -0.50 -8.32
CA GLY A 163 1.77 0.13 -8.37
C GLY A 163 1.38 0.78 -7.04
N LEU A 164 1.59 0.07 -5.93
CA LEU A 164 1.25 0.52 -4.59
C LEU A 164 2.18 1.64 -4.07
N VAL A 165 3.40 1.74 -4.57
CA VAL A 165 4.33 2.84 -4.25
C VAL A 165 4.12 4.03 -5.18
N ALA A 166 3.85 3.79 -6.46
CA ALA A 166 3.70 4.86 -7.44
C ALA A 166 2.51 5.77 -7.14
N PHE A 167 1.35 5.21 -6.70
CA PHE A 167 0.15 6.03 -6.49
C PHE A 167 0.35 7.13 -5.44
N PRO A 168 0.87 6.88 -4.21
CA PRO A 168 1.05 7.94 -3.23
C PRO A 168 2.18 8.90 -3.60
N LEU A 169 3.21 8.44 -4.30
CA LEU A 169 4.29 9.30 -4.78
C LEU A 169 3.79 10.28 -5.83
N ILE A 170 2.94 9.84 -6.76
CA ILE A 170 2.35 10.71 -7.79
C ILE A 170 1.42 11.74 -7.13
N ILE A 171 0.55 11.32 -6.20
CA ILE A 171 -0.33 12.25 -5.47
C ILE A 171 0.50 13.30 -4.73
N LYS A 172 1.57 12.88 -4.05
CA LYS A 172 2.46 13.78 -3.34
C LYS A 172 3.22 14.73 -4.29
N PHE A 173 3.67 14.23 -5.44
CA PHE A 173 4.39 15.02 -6.43
C PHE A 173 3.52 16.14 -7.03
N PHE A 174 2.24 15.88 -7.25
CA PHE A 174 1.27 16.87 -7.74
C PHE A 174 0.59 17.66 -6.62
N GLU A 175 0.96 17.44 -5.35
CA GLU A 175 0.40 18.09 -4.16
C GLU A 175 -1.14 18.04 -4.08
N ILE A 176 -1.74 16.94 -4.57
CA ILE A 176 -3.19 16.77 -4.61
C ILE A 176 -3.71 16.54 -3.19
N GLN A 177 -4.71 17.31 -2.79
CA GLN A 177 -5.32 17.21 -1.47
C GLN A 177 -6.13 15.91 -1.32
N PRO A 178 -6.17 15.29 -0.12
CA PRO A 178 -6.95 14.07 0.12
C PRO A 178 -8.41 14.14 -0.30
N ALA A 179 -9.05 15.31 -0.15
CA ALA A 179 -10.42 15.55 -0.57
C ALA A 179 -10.61 15.44 -2.09
N GLU A 180 -9.60 15.82 -2.87
CA GLU A 180 -9.68 15.92 -4.33
C GLU A 180 -9.47 14.56 -5.02
N PHE A 181 -8.64 13.68 -4.45
CA PHE A 181 -8.36 12.39 -5.08
C PHE A 181 -9.27 11.25 -4.60
N LEU A 182 -9.94 11.37 -3.45
CA LEU A 182 -10.68 10.29 -2.81
C LEU A 182 -11.70 9.62 -3.74
N LEU A 183 -12.58 10.40 -4.38
CA LEU A 183 -13.61 9.87 -5.25
C LEU A 183 -13.08 9.48 -6.64
N PRO A 184 -12.31 10.34 -7.35
CA PRO A 184 -11.79 9.97 -8.67
C PRO A 184 -10.84 8.76 -8.66
N GLN A 185 -10.16 8.51 -7.55
CA GLN A 185 -9.31 7.33 -7.37
C GLN A 185 -10.13 6.06 -7.12
N ALA A 186 -11.31 6.18 -6.50
CA ALA A 186 -12.17 5.05 -6.16
C ALA A 186 -13.01 4.54 -7.35
N VAL A 187 -13.13 5.33 -8.43
CA VAL A 187 -13.84 4.98 -9.68
C VAL A 187 -12.97 4.16 -10.60
#